data_5df2707526e30928d7764962a7034794
#
_entry.id   5df2707526e30928d7764962a7034794
#
_cell.length_a   1.000
_cell.length_b   1.000
_cell.length_c   1.000
_cell.angle_alpha   90.00
_cell.angle_beta   90.00
_cell.angle_gamma   90.00
#
_symmetry.space_group_name_H-M   'P 1'
#
loop_
_entity.id
_entity.type
_entity.pdbx_description
1 polymer ?
#
loop_
_entity_poly.entity_id
_entity_poly.type
_entity_poly.pdbx_seq_one_letter_code
_entity_poly.pdbx_strand_id
1 'polypeptide(L)'
;MKKNIAIMLCFVGATMLTACSYKEDTTGIDGGKITINAEQFTLTEKGYGEETDVTTRAAVQQPESKMVKLGNGVEAELSIEREPAHKAITRAIEISNQHYTINAYKPGVGRVGQLKGTVSGSGATKTFTPDAGTPKEMHLAPGTYTFTCYNDKVMDNGSSSYTVQQANAGQALFAQTTATVGNGKYAVNFEMKHQAARLRFELSAYWDITGIKATASAANGLTSVTHGDEATNDAETTGAVTTSAFTFPTATTPVNYVSTSTSDHQYILCSHTNGPVTASNLKINFTAGSLYEKALAGKAMTLGGFPRTKLAANESYKVKVKLYYTYNYLFQDGSIGSLLSGKHAGKTAVGAMISSNKAMALTDAVVGGNDRFEWSNTSGKKNAVTTTAFAPIWNDMDGLSNTWSAAYSTTGKSHAYDVSLPAFYAAARYTPLATQTHAVATASPWYLPAMGEWKLAAAAMAGYNMSTLTDWQTPVKVAWKERFMEVICVQAGGTSPLVGSVLPASGWYWTSDEYSNESGYHIVTYPGSTYSIIFRANPKSVQMRVRPFVNVQK
;
A
#
# COMPACT_ATOMS: atom_id res chain seq x y z
N MET A 1 -33.98 -33.30 -34.15
CA MET A 1 -34.93 -32.24 -33.80
C MET A 1 -34.13 -31.04 -33.28
N LYS A 2 -33.94 -30.06 -34.13
CA LYS A 2 -33.27 -28.78 -33.85
C LYS A 2 -34.31 -27.82 -33.29
N LYS A 3 -34.14 -27.26 -32.13
CA LYS A 3 -34.91 -26.13 -31.62
C LYS A 3 -34.02 -24.90 -31.63
N ASN A 4 -34.27 -24.00 -32.57
CA ASN A 4 -33.74 -22.67 -32.60
C ASN A 4 -34.43 -21.82 -31.54
N ILE A 5 -33.66 -21.23 -30.64
CA ILE A 5 -34.12 -20.19 -29.74
C ILE A 5 -33.58 -18.87 -30.30
N ALA A 6 -34.51 -18.07 -30.87
CA ALA A 6 -34.26 -16.71 -31.25
C ALA A 6 -34.17 -15.84 -29.98
N ILE A 7 -33.02 -15.23 -29.74
CA ILE A 7 -32.85 -14.21 -28.68
C ILE A 7 -33.29 -12.87 -29.32
N MET A 8 -34.44 -12.39 -28.90
CA MET A 8 -34.97 -11.09 -29.20
C MET A 8 -34.21 -10.03 -28.38
N LEU A 9 -33.35 -9.27 -29.05
CA LEU A 9 -32.64 -8.15 -28.43
C LEU A 9 -33.64 -6.98 -28.31
N CYS A 10 -34.19 -6.75 -27.13
CA CYS A 10 -34.92 -5.51 -26.83
C CYS A 10 -33.89 -4.38 -26.65
N PHE A 11 -33.77 -3.55 -27.69
CA PHE A 11 -33.21 -2.21 -27.55
C PHE A 11 -34.18 -1.36 -26.71
N VAL A 12 -33.88 -1.20 -25.42
CA VAL A 12 -34.51 -0.15 -24.61
C VAL A 12 -33.73 1.13 -24.88
N GLY A 13 -34.23 1.88 -25.83
CA GLY A 13 -33.81 3.27 -26.03
C GLY A 13 -34.19 4.06 -24.77
N ALA A 14 -33.21 4.43 -23.96
CA ALA A 14 -33.40 5.41 -22.93
C ALA A 14 -33.60 6.79 -23.56
N THR A 15 -34.86 7.14 -23.86
CA THR A 15 -35.24 8.52 -24.12
C THR A 15 -35.05 9.29 -22.82
N MET A 16 -34.00 10.11 -22.77
CA MET A 16 -33.85 11.14 -21.77
C MET A 16 -34.97 12.15 -21.92
N LEU A 17 -36.01 12.02 -21.15
CA LEU A 17 -36.98 13.09 -20.93
C LEU A 17 -36.33 14.13 -19.99
N THR A 18 -35.57 15.06 -20.58
CA THR A 18 -35.30 16.33 -19.93
C THR A 18 -36.63 17.11 -19.98
N ALA A 19 -37.35 17.08 -18.86
CA ALA A 19 -38.47 18.00 -18.69
C ALA A 19 -37.89 19.39 -18.39
N CYS A 20 -37.40 20.07 -19.43
CA CYS A 20 -37.31 21.50 -19.45
C CYS A 20 -38.66 22.03 -19.94
N SER A 21 -39.40 22.68 -19.05
CA SER A 21 -40.54 23.48 -19.50
C SER A 21 -39.98 24.67 -20.29
N TYR A 22 -40.05 24.56 -21.61
CA TYR A 22 -39.75 25.68 -22.47
C TYR A 22 -40.86 26.71 -22.35
N LYS A 23 -40.59 27.84 -21.66
CA LYS A 23 -41.26 29.08 -22.04
C LYS A 23 -40.72 29.51 -23.41
N GLU A 24 -41.61 29.70 -24.37
CA GLU A 24 -41.29 30.42 -25.60
C GLU A 24 -40.97 31.87 -25.24
N ASP A 25 -39.72 32.16 -24.90
CA ASP A 25 -39.25 33.54 -24.92
C ASP A 25 -38.69 33.83 -26.31
N THR A 26 -39.34 34.75 -26.96
CA THR A 26 -38.86 35.38 -28.18
C THR A 26 -37.46 35.90 -27.93
N THR A 27 -36.45 35.30 -28.61
CA THR A 27 -35.09 35.84 -28.63
C THR A 27 -35.17 37.26 -29.20
N GLY A 28 -35.02 38.27 -28.31
CA GLY A 28 -34.99 39.65 -28.70
C GLY A 28 -33.78 39.91 -29.58
N ILE A 29 -34.00 40.17 -30.86
CA ILE A 29 -32.97 40.68 -31.78
C ILE A 29 -32.95 42.17 -31.66
N ASP A 30 -32.05 42.69 -30.80
CA ASP A 30 -31.77 44.11 -30.72
C ASP A 30 -30.54 44.46 -31.56
N GLY A 31 -30.75 45.21 -32.65
CA GLY A 31 -29.67 45.63 -33.54
C GLY A 31 -28.88 44.50 -34.23
N GLY A 32 -29.48 43.34 -34.48
CA GLY A 32 -28.80 42.18 -35.08
C GLY A 32 -27.98 41.31 -34.11
N LYS A 33 -28.05 41.56 -32.83
CA LYS A 33 -27.39 40.78 -31.75
C LYS A 33 -28.38 39.83 -31.10
N ILE A 34 -27.88 38.70 -30.64
CA ILE A 34 -28.62 37.65 -29.98
C ILE A 34 -28.33 37.73 -28.48
N THR A 35 -29.40 37.77 -27.68
CA THR A 35 -29.30 37.79 -26.23
C THR A 35 -29.08 36.38 -25.69
N ILE A 36 -28.04 36.21 -24.88
CA ILE A 36 -27.67 34.97 -24.18
C ILE A 36 -27.71 35.24 -22.69
N ASN A 37 -28.58 34.56 -21.98
CA ASN A 37 -28.66 34.58 -20.51
C ASN A 37 -28.18 33.25 -19.93
N ALA A 38 -28.26 33.11 -18.61
CA ALA A 38 -27.81 31.93 -17.91
C ALA A 38 -28.52 30.62 -18.29
N GLU A 39 -29.74 30.69 -18.84
CA GLU A 39 -30.56 29.53 -19.19
C GLU A 39 -30.03 28.78 -20.43
N GLN A 40 -29.21 29.43 -21.25
CA GLN A 40 -28.56 28.81 -22.41
C GLN A 40 -27.30 28.02 -22.04
N PHE A 41 -26.83 28.10 -20.78
CA PHE A 41 -25.64 27.40 -20.32
C PHE A 41 -26.01 26.18 -19.50
N THR A 42 -25.45 25.03 -19.86
CA THR A 42 -25.50 23.82 -19.04
C THR A 42 -24.11 23.56 -18.44
N LEU A 43 -24.05 23.47 -17.12
CA LEU A 43 -22.82 23.19 -16.39
C LEU A 43 -22.92 21.81 -15.75
N THR A 44 -21.99 20.94 -16.07
CA THR A 44 -21.81 19.65 -15.43
C THR A 44 -20.39 19.56 -14.87
N GLU A 45 -20.19 18.83 -13.78
CA GLU A 45 -18.86 18.58 -13.24
C GLU A 45 -18.45 17.16 -13.59
N LYS A 46 -17.24 17.00 -14.12
CA LYS A 46 -16.63 15.70 -14.30
C LYS A 46 -15.91 15.31 -13.02
N GLY A 47 -16.37 14.23 -12.38
CA GLY A 47 -15.70 13.69 -11.20
C GLY A 47 -14.31 13.16 -11.53
N TYR A 48 -13.47 13.06 -10.48
CA TYR A 48 -12.15 12.47 -10.63
C TYR A 48 -12.22 11.00 -11.06
N GLY A 49 -11.46 10.65 -12.08
CA GLY A 49 -11.34 9.28 -12.57
C GLY A 49 -12.54 8.78 -13.37
N GLU A 50 -13.48 9.63 -13.80
CA GLU A 50 -14.51 9.27 -14.76
C GLU A 50 -13.89 9.08 -16.15
N GLU A 51 -13.88 7.84 -16.63
CA GLU A 51 -13.53 7.54 -18.02
C GLU A 51 -14.69 7.89 -18.95
N THR A 52 -14.44 8.74 -19.94
CA THR A 52 -15.23 8.73 -21.16
C THR A 52 -14.86 7.46 -21.94
N ASP A 53 -15.88 6.64 -22.28
CA ASP A 53 -15.81 5.42 -23.06
C ASP A 53 -14.53 5.22 -23.88
N VAL A 54 -13.63 4.39 -23.37
CA VAL A 54 -12.69 3.70 -24.23
C VAL A 54 -13.05 2.21 -24.15
N THR A 55 -13.84 1.77 -25.08
CA THR A 55 -14.16 0.36 -25.34
C THR A 55 -12.92 -0.41 -25.79
N THR A 56 -11.94 -0.54 -24.93
CA THR A 56 -10.89 -1.54 -25.08
C THR A 56 -10.64 -2.16 -23.71
N ARG A 57 -10.99 -3.45 -23.60
CA ARG A 57 -10.53 -4.33 -22.55
C ARG A 57 -9.01 -4.44 -22.64
N ALA A 58 -8.28 -3.41 -22.23
CA ALA A 58 -6.88 -3.57 -21.92
C ALA A 58 -6.81 -4.52 -20.73
N ALA A 59 -6.07 -5.61 -20.87
CA ALA A 59 -5.79 -6.53 -19.80
C ALA A 59 -5.37 -5.71 -18.57
N VAL A 60 -5.99 -5.98 -17.41
CA VAL A 60 -5.61 -5.36 -16.14
C VAL A 60 -4.14 -5.73 -15.91
N GLN A 61 -3.24 -4.83 -16.29
CA GLN A 61 -1.83 -5.02 -16.03
C GLN A 61 -1.64 -4.91 -14.53
N GLN A 62 -0.96 -5.89 -13.95
CA GLN A 62 -0.56 -5.84 -12.55
C GLN A 62 0.19 -4.52 -12.30
N PRO A 63 -0.14 -3.79 -11.22
CA PRO A 63 0.58 -2.56 -10.91
C PRO A 63 2.07 -2.87 -10.75
N GLU A 64 2.91 -2.09 -11.39
CA GLU A 64 4.34 -2.19 -11.21
C GLU A 64 4.67 -1.89 -9.76
N SER A 65 5.43 -2.76 -9.09
CA SER A 65 5.93 -2.51 -7.74
C SER A 65 7.43 -2.29 -7.76
N LYS A 66 7.91 -1.45 -6.85
CA LYS A 66 9.31 -1.12 -6.70
C LYS A 66 9.71 -1.18 -5.24
N MET A 67 10.84 -1.84 -4.96
CA MET A 67 11.44 -1.86 -3.63
C MET A 67 12.43 -0.71 -3.46
N VAL A 68 12.37 0.00 -2.35
CA VAL A 68 13.23 1.16 -2.04
C VAL A 68 13.74 1.08 -0.61
N LYS A 69 15.04 1.34 -0.40
CA LYS A 69 15.59 1.54 0.94
C LYS A 69 15.16 2.91 1.46
N LEU A 70 14.40 2.93 2.54
CA LEU A 70 14.05 4.17 3.24
C LEU A 70 15.17 4.61 4.20
N GLY A 71 16.04 3.68 4.57
CA GLY A 71 17.08 3.89 5.57
C GLY A 71 16.56 3.69 7.00
N ASN A 72 17.46 3.83 7.97
CA ASN A 72 17.16 3.65 9.40
C ASN A 72 16.51 2.29 9.75
N GLY A 73 16.89 1.22 9.04
CA GLY A 73 16.34 -0.12 9.27
C GLY A 73 14.92 -0.34 8.73
N VAL A 74 14.48 0.47 7.77
CA VAL A 74 13.19 0.34 7.10
C VAL A 74 13.37 0.26 5.59
N GLU A 75 12.65 -0.65 4.95
CA GLU A 75 12.54 -0.82 3.52
C GLU A 75 11.09 -0.59 3.09
N ALA A 76 10.87 -0.18 1.84
CA ALA A 76 9.55 0.09 1.29
C ALA A 76 9.31 -0.62 -0.04
N GLU A 77 8.13 -1.15 -0.19
CA GLU A 77 7.57 -1.56 -1.48
C GLU A 77 6.53 -0.51 -1.90
N LEU A 78 6.72 0.05 -3.09
CA LEU A 78 5.89 1.10 -3.65
C LEU A 78 5.15 0.59 -4.87
N SER A 79 3.89 0.95 -5.01
CA SER A 79 3.15 0.82 -6.26
C SER A 79 2.20 2.00 -6.43
N ILE A 80 1.88 2.32 -7.68
CA ILE A 80 0.90 3.35 -8.03
C ILE A 80 -0.13 2.69 -8.92
N GLU A 81 -1.38 2.83 -8.56
CA GLU A 81 -2.50 2.37 -9.35
C GLU A 81 -3.47 3.53 -9.61
N ARG A 82 -4.05 3.57 -10.79
CA ARG A 82 -5.17 4.45 -11.07
C ARG A 82 -6.36 3.92 -10.28
N GLU A 83 -7.01 4.78 -9.51
CA GLU A 83 -8.26 4.41 -8.86
C GLU A 83 -9.32 4.24 -9.94
N PRO A 84 -10.02 3.10 -9.99
CA PRO A 84 -11.16 2.99 -10.88
C PRO A 84 -12.18 4.05 -10.49
N ALA A 85 -12.79 4.68 -11.49
CA ALA A 85 -13.99 5.48 -11.24
C ALA A 85 -14.93 4.63 -10.38
N HIS A 86 -15.41 5.19 -9.27
CA HIS A 86 -16.51 4.54 -8.55
C HIS A 86 -17.56 4.25 -9.60
N LYS A 87 -18.04 2.99 -9.69
CA LYS A 87 -19.04 2.56 -10.68
C LYS A 87 -20.00 3.70 -10.90
N ALA A 88 -19.94 4.29 -12.09
CA ALA A 88 -20.70 5.47 -12.41
C ALA A 88 -22.16 5.22 -12.01
N ILE A 89 -22.62 5.95 -11.02
CA ILE A 89 -24.00 6.36 -11.02
C ILE A 89 -24.07 7.13 -12.33
N THR A 90 -24.80 6.63 -13.30
CA THR A 90 -24.94 7.12 -14.67
C THR A 90 -25.57 8.53 -14.75
N ARG A 91 -25.20 9.41 -13.83
CA ARG A 91 -25.63 10.82 -13.79
C ARG A 91 -24.36 11.65 -13.75
N ALA A 92 -24.26 12.61 -14.65
CA ALA A 92 -23.30 13.70 -14.54
C ALA A 92 -23.34 14.23 -13.09
N ILE A 93 -22.17 14.42 -12.48
CA ILE A 93 -22.10 14.99 -11.15
C ILE A 93 -22.69 16.40 -11.24
N GLU A 94 -23.57 16.72 -10.32
CA GLU A 94 -24.09 18.07 -10.24
C GLU A 94 -22.95 19.06 -10.03
N ILE A 95 -22.96 20.12 -10.84
CA ILE A 95 -22.00 21.21 -10.63
C ILE A 95 -22.03 21.71 -9.16
N SER A 96 -20.86 21.93 -8.58
CA SER A 96 -20.74 22.38 -7.21
C SER A 96 -21.39 23.76 -6.99
N ASN A 97 -22.05 23.97 -5.83
CA ASN A 97 -22.61 25.26 -5.47
C ASN A 97 -21.49 26.23 -5.12
N GLN A 98 -21.14 27.11 -6.03
CA GLN A 98 -20.10 28.13 -5.89
C GLN A 98 -20.24 29.20 -6.95
N HIS A 99 -19.37 30.20 -6.90
CA HIS A 99 -19.34 31.28 -7.87
C HIS A 99 -18.61 30.84 -9.16
N TYR A 100 -19.17 31.20 -10.32
CA TYR A 100 -18.62 30.90 -11.66
C TYR A 100 -18.63 32.15 -12.53
N THR A 101 -17.62 32.24 -13.39
CA THR A 101 -17.54 33.21 -14.47
C THR A 101 -17.60 32.49 -15.81
N ILE A 102 -18.44 33.00 -16.73
CA ILE A 102 -18.56 32.52 -18.10
C ILE A 102 -18.15 33.66 -19.03
N ASN A 103 -17.19 33.42 -19.92
CA ASN A 103 -16.75 34.37 -20.92
C ASN A 103 -17.06 33.87 -22.34
N ALA A 104 -17.35 34.81 -23.26
CA ALA A 104 -17.43 34.56 -24.68
C ALA A 104 -16.32 35.31 -25.42
N TYR A 105 -15.55 34.57 -26.24
CA TYR A 105 -14.47 35.10 -27.07
C TYR A 105 -14.81 34.94 -28.55
N LYS A 106 -14.55 35.99 -29.32
CA LYS A 106 -14.61 35.92 -30.77
C LYS A 106 -13.19 35.89 -31.33
N PRO A 107 -12.83 34.92 -32.17
CA PRO A 107 -11.51 34.83 -32.78
C PRO A 107 -11.10 36.15 -33.43
N GLY A 108 -9.88 36.61 -33.17
CA GLY A 108 -9.33 37.88 -33.68
C GLY A 108 -9.90 39.16 -33.06
N VAL A 109 -10.88 39.07 -32.16
CA VAL A 109 -11.50 40.23 -31.47
C VAL A 109 -11.23 40.24 -29.99
N GLY A 110 -11.21 39.08 -29.32
CA GLY A 110 -11.06 38.93 -27.91
C GLY A 110 -12.39 38.72 -27.16
N ARG A 111 -12.42 39.01 -25.85
CA ARG A 111 -13.61 38.84 -25.01
C ARG A 111 -14.71 39.81 -25.40
N VAL A 112 -15.85 39.28 -25.80
CA VAL A 112 -17.03 40.03 -26.27
C VAL A 112 -18.24 39.92 -25.35
N GLY A 113 -18.19 39.05 -24.33
CA GLY A 113 -19.24 38.89 -23.34
C GLY A 113 -18.73 38.24 -22.05
N GLN A 114 -19.38 38.54 -20.91
CA GLN A 114 -19.09 37.94 -19.61
C GLN A 114 -20.36 37.86 -18.78
N LEU A 115 -20.57 36.72 -18.11
CA LEU A 115 -21.54 36.57 -17.02
C LEU A 115 -20.80 36.11 -15.76
N LYS A 116 -21.15 36.69 -14.62
CA LYS A 116 -20.66 36.30 -13.30
C LYS A 116 -21.82 36.01 -12.39
N GLY A 117 -21.73 34.97 -11.58
CA GLY A 117 -22.81 34.66 -10.66
C GLY A 117 -22.56 33.36 -9.87
N THR A 118 -23.47 33.13 -8.95
CA THR A 118 -23.40 31.99 -8.04
C THR A 118 -24.39 30.90 -8.42
N VAL A 119 -23.90 29.67 -8.57
CA VAL A 119 -24.75 28.46 -8.66
C VAL A 119 -25.17 28.05 -7.26
N SER A 120 -26.46 27.84 -7.06
CA SER A 120 -27.05 27.38 -5.80
C SER A 120 -28.21 26.41 -6.06
N GLY A 121 -28.64 25.68 -5.01
CA GLY A 121 -29.72 24.68 -5.12
C GLY A 121 -29.21 23.25 -5.25
N SER A 122 -30.10 22.34 -5.62
CA SER A 122 -29.80 20.91 -5.81
C SER A 122 -30.71 20.32 -6.91
N GLY A 123 -30.20 19.35 -7.64
CA GLY A 123 -30.94 18.66 -8.71
C GLY A 123 -31.52 19.62 -9.75
N ALA A 124 -32.76 19.43 -10.12
CA ALA A 124 -33.47 20.25 -11.09
C ALA A 124 -33.75 21.70 -10.60
N THR A 125 -33.49 22.00 -9.33
CA THR A 125 -33.69 23.35 -8.75
C THR A 125 -32.42 24.18 -8.71
N LYS A 126 -31.32 23.71 -9.32
CA LYS A 126 -30.10 24.52 -9.44
C LYS A 126 -30.33 25.75 -10.30
N THR A 127 -29.92 26.88 -9.77
CA THR A 127 -30.06 28.18 -10.43
C THR A 127 -28.72 28.91 -10.46
N PHE A 128 -28.47 29.64 -11.53
CA PHE A 128 -27.37 30.60 -11.60
C PHE A 128 -27.93 31.99 -11.32
N THR A 129 -27.49 32.60 -10.21
CA THR A 129 -27.89 33.94 -9.83
C THR A 129 -26.79 34.93 -10.20
N PRO A 130 -26.99 35.83 -11.17
CA PRO A 130 -26.00 36.84 -11.54
C PRO A 130 -25.64 37.76 -10.37
N ASP A 131 -24.39 38.18 -10.31
CA ASP A 131 -23.90 39.10 -9.30
C ASP A 131 -24.57 40.48 -9.45
N ALA A 132 -24.76 41.13 -8.32
CA ALA A 132 -25.31 42.51 -8.31
C ALA A 132 -24.36 43.47 -9.04
N GLY A 133 -24.91 44.27 -9.95
CA GLY A 133 -24.14 45.25 -10.73
C GLY A 133 -23.36 44.68 -11.92
N THR A 134 -23.48 43.36 -12.21
CA THR A 134 -22.91 42.75 -13.43
C THR A 134 -23.99 42.55 -14.50
N PRO A 135 -23.58 42.38 -15.80
CA PRO A 135 -24.53 42.02 -16.84
C PRO A 135 -25.24 40.69 -16.52
N LYS A 136 -26.55 40.66 -16.73
CA LYS A 136 -27.38 39.46 -16.56
C LYS A 136 -27.46 38.64 -17.85
N GLU A 137 -27.00 39.19 -18.95
CA GLU A 137 -27.06 38.63 -20.29
C GLU A 137 -25.88 39.10 -21.15
N MET A 138 -25.54 38.37 -22.18
CA MET A 138 -24.59 38.77 -23.24
C MET A 138 -25.33 39.06 -24.52
N HIS A 139 -24.92 40.08 -25.25
CA HIS A 139 -25.44 40.44 -26.57
C HIS A 139 -24.40 40.14 -27.64
N LEU A 140 -24.53 39.00 -28.33
CA LEU A 140 -23.55 38.49 -29.29
C LEU A 140 -24.10 38.56 -30.72
N ALA A 141 -23.30 39.02 -31.68
CA ALA A 141 -23.64 38.89 -33.09
C ALA A 141 -23.66 37.41 -33.52
N PRO A 142 -24.42 37.02 -34.55
CA PRO A 142 -24.32 35.68 -35.12
C PRO A 142 -22.86 35.31 -35.44
N GLY A 143 -22.43 34.10 -35.09
CA GLY A 143 -21.07 33.66 -35.36
C GLY A 143 -20.62 32.55 -34.42
N THR A 144 -19.39 32.09 -34.63
CA THR A 144 -18.74 31.06 -33.75
C THR A 144 -17.91 31.72 -32.69
N TYR A 145 -18.04 31.24 -31.47
CA TYR A 145 -17.37 31.75 -30.30
C TYR A 145 -16.71 30.62 -29.50
N THR A 146 -15.58 30.92 -28.85
CA THR A 146 -15.04 30.10 -27.79
C THR A 146 -15.62 30.59 -26.45
N PHE A 147 -16.28 29.71 -25.75
CA PHE A 147 -16.79 29.98 -24.39
C PHE A 147 -15.90 29.33 -23.37
N THR A 148 -15.57 30.05 -22.28
CA THR A 148 -14.87 29.50 -21.11
C THR A 148 -15.74 29.64 -19.88
N CYS A 149 -15.68 28.64 -18.99
CA CYS A 149 -16.32 28.68 -17.68
C CYS A 149 -15.31 28.25 -16.61
N TYR A 150 -15.28 28.97 -15.50
CA TYR A 150 -14.35 28.69 -14.40
C TYR A 150 -14.91 29.21 -13.07
N ASN A 151 -14.42 28.62 -11.96
CA ASN A 151 -14.72 29.08 -10.61
C ASN A 151 -13.65 30.05 -10.08
N ASP A 152 -13.86 30.65 -8.90
CA ASP A 152 -12.98 31.64 -8.28
C ASP A 152 -11.57 31.13 -7.91
N LYS A 153 -11.30 29.83 -8.11
CA LYS A 153 -9.97 29.24 -7.93
C LYS A 153 -9.08 29.32 -9.16
N VAL A 154 -9.65 29.80 -10.26
CA VAL A 154 -8.95 30.12 -11.50
C VAL A 154 -8.82 31.64 -11.60
N MET A 155 -7.62 32.12 -11.85
CA MET A 155 -7.32 33.54 -12.01
C MET A 155 -7.54 33.96 -13.47
N ASP A 156 -8.41 34.92 -13.71
CA ASP A 156 -8.55 35.60 -15.00
C ASP A 156 -7.46 36.67 -15.14
N ASN A 157 -6.53 36.48 -16.04
CA ASN A 157 -5.43 37.42 -16.30
C ASN A 157 -5.83 38.59 -17.21
N GLY A 158 -7.08 38.64 -17.66
CA GLY A 158 -7.63 39.73 -18.45
C GLY A 158 -7.38 39.66 -19.97
N SER A 159 -6.40 38.92 -20.43
CA SER A 159 -6.01 38.83 -21.86
C SER A 159 -6.36 37.47 -22.46
N SER A 160 -7.60 37.01 -22.27
CA SER A 160 -8.03 35.69 -22.76
C SER A 160 -7.20 34.54 -22.21
N SER A 161 -6.64 34.70 -21.03
CA SER A 161 -5.83 33.67 -20.37
C SER A 161 -6.23 33.46 -18.91
N TYR A 162 -6.15 32.20 -18.46
CA TYR A 162 -6.65 31.74 -17.17
C TYR A 162 -5.61 30.89 -16.46
N THR A 163 -5.19 31.33 -15.28
CA THR A 163 -4.14 30.62 -14.55
C THR A 163 -4.69 29.89 -13.34
N VAL A 164 -4.33 28.64 -13.22
CA VAL A 164 -4.51 27.81 -12.02
C VAL A 164 -3.17 27.68 -11.30
N GLN A 165 -3.11 28.14 -10.07
CA GLN A 165 -1.94 27.97 -9.19
C GLN A 165 -2.01 26.64 -8.47
N GLN A 166 -0.85 26.02 -8.17
CA GLN A 166 -0.77 24.77 -7.42
C GLN A 166 -1.52 24.84 -6.07
N ALA A 167 -1.55 25.99 -5.42
CA ALA A 167 -2.28 26.19 -4.16
C ALA A 167 -3.81 25.96 -4.31
N ASN A 168 -4.35 26.15 -5.51
CA ASN A 168 -5.76 25.99 -5.83
C ASN A 168 -6.06 24.65 -6.57
N ALA A 169 -5.05 23.81 -6.77
CA ALA A 169 -5.10 22.63 -7.63
C ALA A 169 -6.28 21.69 -7.34
N GLY A 170 -6.62 21.50 -6.05
CA GLY A 170 -7.70 20.60 -5.65
C GLY A 170 -9.12 21.15 -5.83
N GLN A 171 -9.25 22.45 -6.05
CA GLN A 171 -10.55 23.13 -6.07
C GLN A 171 -10.86 23.82 -7.41
N ALA A 172 -9.83 24.09 -8.23
CA ALA A 172 -9.99 24.79 -9.49
C ALA A 172 -10.76 23.93 -10.51
N LEU A 173 -11.82 24.51 -11.05
CA LEU A 173 -12.64 23.95 -12.12
C LEU A 173 -12.56 24.87 -13.33
N PHE A 174 -12.28 24.30 -14.50
CA PHE A 174 -12.19 25.00 -15.76
C PHE A 174 -12.81 24.17 -16.89
N ALA A 175 -13.53 24.83 -17.78
CA ALA A 175 -14.01 24.24 -19.03
C ALA A 175 -13.93 25.26 -20.17
N GLN A 176 -13.66 24.74 -21.37
CA GLN A 176 -13.68 25.50 -22.62
C GLN A 176 -14.47 24.74 -23.67
N THR A 177 -15.29 25.42 -24.40
CA THR A 177 -16.09 24.83 -25.51
C THR A 177 -16.29 25.84 -26.63
N THR A 178 -16.47 25.35 -27.82
CA THR A 178 -16.81 26.19 -29.00
C THR A 178 -18.27 25.99 -29.36
N ALA A 179 -18.99 27.07 -29.57
CA ALA A 179 -20.38 27.04 -30.00
C ALA A 179 -20.68 28.13 -31.02
N THR A 180 -21.62 27.85 -31.94
CA THR A 180 -22.12 28.81 -32.93
C THR A 180 -23.42 29.42 -32.40
N VAL A 181 -23.43 30.74 -32.28
CA VAL A 181 -24.57 31.56 -31.90
C VAL A 181 -25.26 32.02 -33.19
N GLY A 182 -26.54 31.73 -33.30
CA GLY A 182 -27.34 32.07 -34.51
C GLY A 182 -28.82 32.26 -34.19
N ASN A 183 -29.61 32.57 -35.19
CA ASN A 183 -31.07 32.75 -35.06
C ASN A 183 -31.74 31.38 -34.80
N GLY A 184 -31.79 30.92 -33.58
CA GLY A 184 -32.41 29.66 -33.18
C GLY A 184 -32.11 29.27 -31.75
N LYS A 185 -32.67 28.12 -31.34
CA LYS A 185 -32.36 27.56 -30.00
C LYS A 185 -30.93 27.02 -30.01
N TYR A 186 -30.12 27.48 -29.09
CA TYR A 186 -28.77 26.99 -28.87
C TYR A 186 -28.52 26.78 -27.37
N ALA A 187 -27.69 25.80 -27.11
CA ALA A 187 -27.20 25.52 -25.74
C ALA A 187 -25.68 25.45 -25.76
N VAL A 188 -25.05 26.03 -24.76
CA VAL A 188 -23.61 25.93 -24.54
C VAL A 188 -23.39 25.02 -23.37
N ASN A 189 -22.80 23.86 -23.61
CA ASN A 189 -22.57 22.85 -22.58
C ASN A 189 -21.14 22.90 -22.10
N PHE A 190 -20.94 23.02 -20.78
CA PHE A 190 -19.65 22.95 -20.13
C PHE A 190 -19.53 21.66 -19.31
N GLU A 191 -18.50 20.88 -19.59
CA GLU A 191 -18.02 19.80 -18.73
C GLU A 191 -16.84 20.33 -17.92
N MET A 192 -17.12 20.78 -16.71
CA MET A 192 -16.10 21.35 -15.80
C MET A 192 -15.15 20.27 -15.31
N LYS A 193 -13.85 20.50 -15.44
CA LYS A 193 -12.80 19.54 -15.10
C LYS A 193 -11.84 20.13 -14.07
N HIS A 194 -11.37 19.26 -13.16
CA HIS A 194 -10.26 19.59 -12.27
C HIS A 194 -8.94 19.64 -13.06
N GLN A 195 -8.08 20.58 -12.70
CA GLN A 195 -6.80 20.81 -13.38
C GLN A 195 -5.63 20.03 -12.75
N ALA A 196 -5.91 19.26 -11.72
CA ALA A 196 -4.93 18.45 -10.99
C ALA A 196 -5.22 16.95 -11.08
N ALA A 197 -4.18 16.14 -10.90
CA ALA A 197 -4.33 14.77 -10.45
C ALA A 197 -4.61 14.75 -8.95
N ARG A 198 -5.49 13.86 -8.53
CA ARG A 198 -5.80 13.57 -7.13
C ARG A 198 -5.03 12.33 -6.69
N LEU A 199 -4.27 12.44 -5.60
CA LEU A 199 -3.44 11.38 -5.06
C LEU A 199 -3.90 11.01 -3.66
N ARG A 200 -3.98 9.72 -3.35
CA ARG A 200 -4.22 9.18 -2.03
C ARG A 200 -3.12 8.20 -1.69
N PHE A 201 -2.56 8.29 -0.48
CA PHE A 201 -1.48 7.42 -0.02
C PHE A 201 -2.03 6.37 0.94
N GLU A 202 -1.80 5.10 0.64
CA GLU A 202 -2.13 3.96 1.48
C GLU A 202 -0.84 3.39 2.07
N LEU A 203 -0.67 3.58 3.38
CA LEU A 203 0.46 3.05 4.12
C LEU A 203 0.08 1.73 4.76
N SER A 204 0.90 0.69 4.56
CA SER A 204 0.74 -0.59 5.24
C SER A 204 2.05 -1.05 5.87
N ALA A 205 1.97 -1.72 7.03
CA ALA A 205 3.11 -2.19 7.78
C ALA A 205 2.76 -3.37 8.68
N TYR A 206 3.75 -4.17 9.05
CA TYR A 206 3.63 -5.24 10.05
C TYR A 206 3.77 -4.70 11.48
N TRP A 207 3.30 -3.48 11.70
CA TRP A 207 3.39 -2.75 12.96
C TRP A 207 2.23 -1.78 13.07
N ASP A 208 1.99 -1.24 14.28
CA ASP A 208 0.99 -0.20 14.44
C ASP A 208 1.40 1.09 13.73
N ILE A 209 0.43 1.71 13.08
CA ILE A 209 0.59 3.00 12.40
C ILE A 209 0.00 4.06 13.32
N THR A 210 0.86 4.91 13.89
CA THR A 210 0.44 5.99 14.80
C THR A 210 1.28 7.24 14.58
N GLY A 211 0.64 8.40 14.53
CA GLY A 211 1.32 9.69 14.47
C GLY A 211 2.21 9.93 13.24
N ILE A 212 2.03 9.14 12.17
CA ILE A 212 2.83 9.26 10.94
C ILE A 212 2.23 10.39 10.10
N LYS A 213 3.09 11.34 9.69
CA LYS A 213 2.76 12.45 8.80
C LYS A 213 3.74 12.52 7.64
N ALA A 214 3.24 13.00 6.50
CA ALA A 214 4.06 13.15 5.30
C ALA A 214 3.62 14.35 4.46
N THR A 215 4.45 14.71 3.48
CA THR A 215 4.13 15.59 2.36
C THR A 215 4.46 14.88 1.06
N ALA A 216 3.80 15.25 -0.03
CA ALA A 216 4.22 14.87 -1.37
C ALA A 216 4.92 16.08 -2.01
N SER A 217 6.02 15.85 -2.72
CA SER A 217 6.76 16.92 -3.38
C SER A 217 7.30 16.49 -4.74
N ALA A 218 7.48 17.48 -5.63
CA ALA A 218 8.15 17.30 -6.92
C ALA A 218 9.12 18.48 -7.13
N ALA A 219 10.39 18.18 -7.44
CA ALA A 219 11.40 19.21 -7.64
C ALA A 219 11.12 20.07 -8.89
N ASN A 220 10.56 19.45 -9.93
CA ASN A 220 10.17 20.09 -11.19
C ASN A 220 8.68 19.83 -11.47
N GLY A 221 7.83 20.13 -10.49
CA GLY A 221 6.38 20.08 -10.62
C GLY A 221 5.85 21.32 -11.34
N LEU A 222 4.55 21.35 -11.61
CA LEU A 222 3.89 22.53 -12.14
C LEU A 222 3.44 23.43 -10.99
N THR A 223 3.99 24.64 -10.94
CA THR A 223 3.56 25.68 -9.97
C THR A 223 2.32 26.40 -10.46
N SER A 224 2.14 26.49 -11.77
CA SER A 224 0.91 27.00 -12.40
C SER A 224 0.72 26.41 -13.79
N VAL A 225 -0.56 26.41 -14.20
CA VAL A 225 -1.03 26.05 -15.54
C VAL A 225 -1.89 27.21 -16.05
N THR A 226 -1.63 27.69 -17.24
CA THR A 226 -2.38 28.75 -17.89
C THR A 226 -3.08 28.21 -19.14
N HIS A 227 -4.38 28.45 -19.24
CA HIS A 227 -5.21 28.15 -20.42
C HIS A 227 -5.45 29.43 -21.19
N GLY A 228 -5.25 29.41 -22.50
CA GLY A 228 -5.67 30.48 -23.40
C GLY A 228 -7.10 30.29 -23.90
N ASP A 229 -7.63 31.28 -24.61
CA ASP A 229 -8.87 31.15 -25.39
C ASP A 229 -8.66 30.28 -26.66
N GLU A 230 -7.40 30.17 -27.10
CA GLU A 230 -6.92 29.25 -28.12
C GLU A 230 -5.78 28.39 -27.51
N ALA A 231 -5.63 27.15 -27.95
CA ALA A 231 -4.62 26.22 -27.44
C ALA A 231 -3.17 26.74 -27.61
N THR A 232 -2.95 27.68 -28.52
CA THR A 232 -1.66 28.34 -28.76
C THR A 232 -1.22 29.27 -27.64
N ASN A 233 -2.14 29.67 -26.74
CA ASN A 233 -1.88 30.56 -25.61
C ASN A 233 -1.70 29.80 -24.28
N ASP A 234 -1.66 28.49 -24.33
CA ASP A 234 -1.44 27.67 -23.16
C ASP A 234 0.01 27.78 -22.70
N ALA A 235 0.22 27.90 -21.39
CA ALA A 235 1.53 28.02 -20.79
C ALA A 235 1.62 27.25 -19.47
N GLU A 236 2.81 26.79 -19.14
CA GLU A 236 3.09 26.05 -17.92
C GLU A 236 4.33 26.62 -17.24
N THR A 237 4.25 26.80 -15.92
CA THR A 237 5.38 27.19 -15.11
C THR A 237 5.82 26.04 -14.23
N THR A 238 7.08 25.66 -14.31
CA THR A 238 7.67 24.59 -13.52
C THR A 238 8.45 25.13 -12.33
N GLY A 239 8.52 24.35 -11.28
CA GLY A 239 9.29 24.67 -10.08
C GLY A 239 9.11 23.61 -8.99
N ALA A 240 9.67 23.88 -7.81
CA ALA A 240 9.48 22.99 -6.68
C ALA A 240 8.03 23.10 -6.16
N VAL A 241 7.38 21.95 -6.06
CA VAL A 241 6.01 21.82 -5.54
C VAL A 241 6.03 20.93 -4.32
N THR A 242 5.29 21.34 -3.28
CA THR A 242 5.07 20.52 -2.07
C THR A 242 3.60 20.67 -1.67
N THR A 243 2.94 19.53 -1.43
CA THR A 243 1.55 19.53 -0.93
C THR A 243 1.51 19.96 0.53
N SER A 244 0.33 20.28 1.05
CA SER A 244 0.11 20.37 2.48
C SER A 244 0.51 19.06 3.17
N ALA A 245 0.87 19.16 4.46
CA ALA A 245 1.14 17.97 5.26
C ALA A 245 -0.15 17.17 5.45
N PHE A 246 -0.06 15.86 5.25
CA PHE A 246 -1.16 14.94 5.49
C PHE A 246 -0.78 13.91 6.57
N THR A 247 -1.79 13.37 7.22
CA THR A 247 -1.65 12.42 8.32
C THR A 247 -2.19 11.06 7.89
N PHE A 248 -1.51 10.01 8.31
CA PHE A 248 -2.06 8.66 8.26
C PHE A 248 -2.87 8.42 9.54
N PRO A 249 -4.19 8.18 9.45
CA PRO A 249 -5.00 7.81 10.60
C PRO A 249 -4.40 6.63 11.36
N THR A 250 -4.59 6.62 12.68
CA THR A 250 -4.10 5.53 13.53
C THR A 250 -4.72 4.18 13.13
N ALA A 251 -3.88 3.17 12.95
CA ALA A 251 -4.27 1.79 12.67
C ALA A 251 -3.46 0.85 13.58
N THR A 252 -4.11 0.33 14.63
CA THR A 252 -3.50 -0.52 15.67
C THR A 252 -4.08 -1.92 15.71
N THR A 253 -5.12 -2.18 14.91
CA THR A 253 -5.74 -3.50 14.82
C THR A 253 -5.37 -4.12 13.47
N PRO A 254 -4.30 -4.93 13.41
CA PRO A 254 -3.84 -5.50 12.16
C PRO A 254 -4.78 -6.61 11.68
N VAL A 255 -5.00 -6.67 10.36
CA VAL A 255 -5.60 -7.81 9.68
C VAL A 255 -4.48 -8.65 9.10
N ASN A 256 -4.40 -9.93 9.48
CA ASN A 256 -3.29 -10.82 9.09
C ASN A 256 -1.91 -10.20 9.36
N TYR A 257 -1.72 -9.63 10.56
CA TYR A 257 -0.50 -8.94 11.02
C TYR A 257 -0.19 -7.63 10.29
N VAL A 258 -0.99 -7.17 9.35
CA VAL A 258 -0.75 -5.95 8.59
C VAL A 258 -1.73 -4.86 9.02
N SER A 259 -1.21 -3.76 9.54
CA SER A 259 -1.97 -2.52 9.74
C SER A 259 -1.96 -1.71 8.44
N THR A 260 -3.11 -1.13 8.08
CA THR A 260 -3.24 -0.30 6.88
C THR A 260 -3.93 1.01 7.24
N SER A 261 -3.40 2.12 6.73
CA SER A 261 -3.93 3.46 6.93
C SER A 261 -3.87 4.25 5.63
N THR A 262 -4.90 5.03 5.36
CA THR A 262 -5.02 5.80 4.12
C THR A 262 -5.14 7.28 4.44
N SER A 263 -4.34 8.10 3.76
CA SER A 263 -4.35 9.56 3.91
C SER A 263 -5.58 10.20 3.26
N ASP A 264 -5.82 11.47 3.58
CA ASP A 264 -6.65 12.34 2.76
C ASP A 264 -6.03 12.57 1.38
N HIS A 265 -6.85 13.02 0.44
CA HIS A 265 -6.42 13.32 -0.91
C HIS A 265 -5.45 14.52 -0.96
N GLN A 266 -4.46 14.39 -1.81
CA GLN A 266 -3.51 15.43 -2.18
C GLN A 266 -3.65 15.74 -3.67
N TYR A 267 -3.31 16.95 -4.09
CA TYR A 267 -3.55 17.42 -5.44
C TYR A 267 -2.26 17.98 -6.03
N ILE A 268 -1.97 17.58 -7.28
CA ILE A 268 -0.80 18.04 -8.03
C ILE A 268 -1.26 18.44 -9.42
N LEU A 269 -0.92 19.67 -9.83
CA LEU A 269 -1.21 20.14 -11.19
C LEU A 269 -0.55 19.23 -12.23
N CYS A 270 -1.29 18.96 -13.29
CA CYS A 270 -0.83 18.15 -14.40
C CYS A 270 -0.83 18.98 -15.69
N SER A 271 0.12 18.66 -16.57
CA SER A 271 0.20 19.25 -17.90
C SER A 271 -1.05 18.95 -18.70
N HIS A 272 -1.53 19.96 -19.42
CA HIS A 272 -2.58 19.82 -20.42
C HIS A 272 -2.03 19.99 -21.84
N THR A 273 -0.84 20.60 -22.01
CA THR A 273 -0.18 20.81 -23.29
C THR A 273 0.74 19.66 -23.68
N ASN A 274 1.50 19.13 -22.71
CA ASN A 274 2.51 18.10 -22.95
C ASN A 274 2.02 16.68 -22.64
N GLY A 275 0.72 16.52 -22.39
CA GLY A 275 0.10 15.26 -22.00
C GLY A 275 0.45 14.81 -20.58
N PRO A 276 0.04 13.61 -20.19
CA PRO A 276 0.24 13.12 -18.82
C PRO A 276 1.72 13.05 -18.43
N VAL A 277 2.06 13.56 -17.23
CA VAL A 277 3.42 13.58 -16.69
C VAL A 277 3.71 12.28 -15.96
N THR A 278 4.93 11.73 -16.12
CA THR A 278 5.33 10.56 -15.34
C THR A 278 5.50 10.91 -13.88
N ALA A 279 5.10 9.99 -12.99
CA ALA A 279 5.28 10.15 -11.54
C ALA A 279 6.76 10.13 -11.09
N SER A 280 7.71 10.13 -12.05
CA SER A 280 9.14 9.92 -11.78
C SER A 280 9.78 10.93 -10.82
N ASN A 281 9.28 12.15 -10.78
CA ASN A 281 9.80 13.21 -9.92
C ASN A 281 9.03 13.37 -8.60
N LEU A 282 7.96 12.61 -8.40
CA LEU A 282 7.16 12.67 -7.20
C LEU A 282 7.87 11.95 -6.05
N LYS A 283 7.92 12.59 -4.88
CA LYS A 283 8.48 12.04 -3.64
C LYS A 283 7.42 12.08 -2.54
N ILE A 284 7.43 11.07 -1.69
CA ILE A 284 6.78 11.15 -0.38
C ILE A 284 7.88 11.44 0.65
N ASN A 285 7.66 12.45 1.49
CA ASN A 285 8.59 12.87 2.54
C ASN A 285 7.89 12.71 3.88
N PHE A 286 8.38 11.83 4.74
CA PHE A 286 7.87 11.67 6.09
C PHE A 286 8.34 12.83 6.96
N THR A 287 7.40 13.51 7.60
CA THR A 287 7.67 14.69 8.44
C THR A 287 7.57 14.37 9.93
N ALA A 288 6.88 13.29 10.30
CA ALA A 288 6.74 12.84 11.69
C ALA A 288 6.45 11.34 11.78
N GLY A 289 6.54 10.82 12.99
CA GLY A 289 6.18 9.46 13.36
C GLY A 289 7.36 8.49 13.39
N SER A 290 7.08 7.31 13.88
CA SER A 290 8.02 6.18 13.94
C SER A 290 7.32 4.89 13.55
N LEU A 291 8.08 3.93 13.02
CA LEU A 291 7.64 2.59 12.71
C LEU A 291 8.75 1.61 13.07
N TYR A 292 8.40 0.44 13.59
CA TYR A 292 9.40 -0.53 14.09
C TYR A 292 10.40 0.12 15.06
N GLU A 293 9.94 1.02 15.92
CA GLU A 293 10.75 1.85 16.82
C GLU A 293 11.83 2.69 16.10
N LYS A 294 11.68 2.89 14.80
CA LYS A 294 12.59 3.70 13.96
C LYS A 294 11.91 4.99 13.54
N ALA A 295 12.55 6.12 13.76
CA ALA A 295 12.04 7.41 13.32
C ALA A 295 11.92 7.46 11.78
N LEU A 296 10.76 7.89 11.29
CA LEU A 296 10.50 8.13 9.88
C LEU A 296 10.74 9.60 9.49
N ALA A 297 10.66 10.53 10.44
CA ALA A 297 10.89 11.95 10.18
C ALA A 297 12.20 12.19 9.41
N GLY A 298 12.13 13.01 8.37
CA GLY A 298 13.26 13.29 7.47
C GLY A 298 13.58 12.19 6.46
N LYS A 299 12.84 11.07 6.44
CA LYS A 299 12.98 10.04 5.42
C LYS A 299 12.11 10.36 4.21
N ALA A 300 12.64 10.08 3.03
CA ALA A 300 11.94 10.32 1.78
C ALA A 300 12.14 9.16 0.81
N MET A 301 11.15 8.94 -0.03
CA MET A 301 11.24 7.99 -1.13
C MET A 301 10.69 8.58 -2.41
N THR A 302 11.37 8.32 -3.52
CA THR A 302 10.96 8.76 -4.84
C THR A 302 10.04 7.72 -5.45
N LEU A 303 8.91 8.16 -5.98
CA LEU A 303 7.97 7.34 -6.73
C LEU A 303 8.47 7.09 -8.16
N GLY A 304 9.68 7.51 -8.50
CA GLY A 304 10.30 7.33 -9.81
C GLY A 304 10.57 5.86 -10.16
N GLY A 305 10.64 5.60 -11.47
CA GLY A 305 10.87 4.24 -12.00
C GLY A 305 9.57 3.48 -12.34
N PHE A 306 8.44 4.17 -12.36
CA PHE A 306 7.18 3.68 -12.92
C PHE A 306 6.95 4.29 -14.32
N PRO A 307 7.61 3.78 -15.37
CA PRO A 307 7.59 4.42 -16.69
C PRO A 307 6.20 4.47 -17.32
N ARG A 308 5.30 3.61 -16.87
CA ARG A 308 3.93 3.49 -17.40
C ARG A 308 2.90 4.32 -16.63
N THR A 309 3.20 4.73 -15.40
CA THR A 309 2.25 5.52 -14.61
C THR A 309 2.41 6.99 -14.94
N LYS A 310 1.45 7.52 -15.66
CA LYS A 310 1.34 8.94 -16.02
C LYS A 310 0.21 9.56 -15.22
N LEU A 311 0.51 10.67 -14.55
CA LEU A 311 -0.49 11.46 -13.85
C LEU A 311 -1.16 12.40 -14.84
N ALA A 312 -2.48 12.40 -14.88
CA ALA A 312 -3.28 13.26 -15.74
C ALA A 312 -4.24 14.10 -14.91
N ALA A 313 -4.57 15.29 -15.41
CA ALA A 313 -5.58 16.15 -14.80
C ALA A 313 -6.93 15.42 -14.75
N ASN A 314 -7.70 15.71 -13.70
CA ASN A 314 -9.01 15.11 -13.43
C ASN A 314 -9.00 13.58 -13.16
N GLU A 315 -7.81 12.98 -12.93
CA GLU A 315 -7.66 11.56 -12.62
C GLU A 315 -7.32 11.32 -11.15
N SER A 316 -7.68 10.14 -10.63
CA SER A 316 -7.42 9.73 -9.25
C SER A 316 -6.44 8.55 -9.19
N TYR A 317 -5.48 8.64 -8.28
CA TYR A 317 -4.43 7.62 -8.11
C TYR A 317 -4.29 7.24 -6.64
N LYS A 318 -4.05 5.94 -6.41
CA LYS A 318 -3.66 5.41 -5.12
C LYS A 318 -2.19 5.02 -5.15
N VAL A 319 -1.42 5.62 -4.27
CA VAL A 319 -0.01 5.28 -4.03
C VAL A 319 0.06 4.35 -2.83
N LYS A 320 0.38 3.10 -3.07
CA LYS A 320 0.56 2.11 -2.00
C LYS A 320 2.01 2.10 -1.53
N VAL A 321 2.19 2.20 -0.23
CA VAL A 321 3.48 2.21 0.46
C VAL A 321 3.46 1.12 1.51
N LYS A 322 4.10 -0.02 1.24
CA LYS A 322 4.22 -1.09 2.20
C LYS A 322 5.61 -1.04 2.83
N LEU A 323 5.67 -0.86 4.15
CA LEU A 323 6.92 -0.73 4.90
C LEU A 323 7.29 -2.05 5.57
N TYR A 324 8.57 -2.38 5.49
CA TYR A 324 9.16 -3.58 6.06
C TYR A 324 10.27 -3.21 7.03
N TYR A 325 10.41 -4.00 8.10
CA TYR A 325 11.60 -3.95 8.95
C TYR A 325 12.78 -4.59 8.21
N THR A 326 13.90 -3.88 8.09
CA THR A 326 15.10 -4.40 7.43
C THR A 326 15.71 -5.50 8.27
N TYR A 327 15.76 -6.71 7.74
CA TYR A 327 16.36 -7.88 8.35
C TYR A 327 16.99 -8.78 7.28
N ASN A 328 17.95 -9.63 7.67
CA ASN A 328 18.59 -10.56 6.74
C ASN A 328 17.92 -11.92 6.77
N TYR A 329 17.70 -12.46 5.58
CA TYR A 329 17.07 -13.76 5.36
C TYR A 329 17.98 -14.67 4.56
N LEU A 330 17.86 -15.95 4.79
CA LEU A 330 18.32 -17.01 3.91
C LEU A 330 17.25 -17.19 2.81
N PHE A 331 17.65 -17.11 1.55
CA PHE A 331 16.79 -17.38 0.40
C PHE A 331 16.90 -18.81 -0.10
N GLN A 332 15.93 -19.26 -0.91
CA GLN A 332 15.87 -20.63 -1.43
C GLN A 332 17.12 -21.03 -2.25
N ASP A 333 17.86 -20.08 -2.79
CA ASP A 333 19.10 -20.30 -3.55
C ASP A 333 20.36 -20.30 -2.67
N GLY A 334 20.21 -20.25 -1.35
CA GLY A 334 21.31 -20.21 -0.40
C GLY A 334 21.92 -18.81 -0.17
N SER A 335 21.52 -17.81 -0.94
CA SER A 335 22.00 -16.44 -0.72
C SER A 335 21.38 -15.80 0.51
N ILE A 336 22.07 -14.79 1.06
CA ILE A 336 21.63 -14.04 2.24
C ILE A 336 21.43 -12.58 1.86
N GLY A 337 20.35 -11.98 2.35
CA GLY A 337 20.08 -10.56 2.14
C GLY A 337 18.78 -10.10 2.77
N SER A 338 18.45 -8.80 2.57
CA SER A 338 17.18 -8.24 3.00
C SER A 338 16.03 -8.62 2.04
N LEU A 339 14.78 -8.43 2.49
CA LEU A 339 13.62 -8.64 1.62
C LEU A 339 13.69 -7.80 0.35
N LEU A 340 14.21 -6.57 0.45
CA LEU A 340 14.45 -5.70 -0.70
C LEU A 340 15.32 -6.40 -1.76
N SER A 341 16.48 -6.94 -1.34
CA SER A 341 17.41 -7.61 -2.25
C SER A 341 16.83 -8.90 -2.82
N GLY A 342 16.11 -9.67 -2.00
CA GLY A 342 15.47 -10.92 -2.41
C GLY A 342 14.36 -10.72 -3.42
N LYS A 343 13.43 -9.81 -3.16
CA LYS A 343 12.32 -9.51 -4.08
C LYS A 343 12.81 -8.98 -5.44
N HIS A 344 13.82 -8.11 -5.44
CA HIS A 344 14.43 -7.64 -6.69
C HIS A 344 15.02 -8.77 -7.54
N ALA A 345 15.55 -9.80 -6.88
CA ALA A 345 16.12 -10.96 -7.56
C ALA A 345 15.11 -12.10 -7.80
N GLY A 346 13.82 -11.89 -7.49
CA GLY A 346 12.78 -12.91 -7.60
C GLY A 346 12.96 -14.09 -6.63
N LYS A 347 13.64 -13.86 -5.48
CA LYS A 347 13.96 -14.87 -4.49
C LYS A 347 12.91 -14.94 -3.38
N THR A 348 12.71 -16.15 -2.85
CA THR A 348 11.83 -16.39 -1.70
C THR A 348 12.67 -16.68 -0.46
N ALA A 349 12.38 -15.98 0.63
CA ALA A 349 13.00 -16.25 1.92
C ALA A 349 12.53 -17.60 2.48
N VAL A 350 13.46 -18.39 3.03
CA VAL A 350 13.20 -19.71 3.64
C VAL A 350 13.59 -19.75 5.10
N GLY A 351 14.43 -18.82 5.56
CA GLY A 351 14.85 -18.70 6.96
C GLY A 351 15.22 -17.28 7.35
N ALA A 352 15.06 -16.92 8.61
CA ALA A 352 15.51 -15.66 9.19
C ALA A 352 16.90 -15.87 9.81
N MET A 353 17.88 -15.05 9.44
CA MET A 353 19.25 -15.18 9.93
C MET A 353 19.33 -14.83 11.41
N ILE A 354 19.83 -15.73 12.24
CA ILE A 354 20.06 -15.49 13.67
C ILE A 354 21.52 -15.26 14.01
N SER A 355 22.41 -15.58 13.08
CA SER A 355 23.82 -15.24 13.07
C SER A 355 24.34 -15.17 11.64
N SER A 356 25.64 -14.99 11.46
CA SER A 356 26.25 -14.98 10.13
C SER A 356 26.17 -16.34 9.40
N ASN A 357 25.91 -17.43 10.12
CA ASN A 357 25.95 -18.80 9.60
C ASN A 357 24.79 -19.69 10.09
N LYS A 358 23.78 -19.14 10.73
CA LYS A 358 22.59 -19.88 11.18
C LYS A 358 21.32 -19.12 10.83
N ALA A 359 20.28 -19.86 10.44
CA ALA A 359 18.95 -19.32 10.20
C ALA A 359 17.88 -20.16 10.91
N MET A 360 16.85 -19.50 11.39
CA MET A 360 15.63 -20.09 11.93
C MET A 360 14.59 -20.21 10.80
N ALA A 361 13.88 -21.32 10.73
CA ALA A 361 12.78 -21.50 9.78
C ALA A 361 11.68 -20.43 9.94
N LEU A 362 11.10 -20.01 8.84
CA LEU A 362 10.00 -19.02 8.84
C LEU A 362 8.66 -19.62 9.26
N THR A 363 8.52 -20.94 9.23
CA THR A 363 7.30 -21.67 9.62
C THR A 363 7.66 -22.83 10.56
N ASP A 364 6.67 -23.32 11.30
CA ASP A 364 6.81 -24.51 12.09
C ASP A 364 6.80 -25.76 11.18
N ALA A 365 7.40 -26.84 11.63
CA ALA A 365 7.36 -28.13 10.94
C ALA A 365 5.93 -28.69 10.98
N VAL A 366 5.50 -29.23 9.84
CA VAL A 366 4.24 -29.97 9.70
C VAL A 366 4.55 -31.28 8.99
N VAL A 367 4.21 -32.40 9.63
CA VAL A 367 4.44 -33.74 9.07
C VAL A 367 3.16 -34.57 9.18
N GLY A 368 2.68 -35.08 8.06
CA GLY A 368 1.44 -35.85 8.02
C GLY A 368 0.20 -35.06 8.51
N GLY A 369 0.21 -33.73 8.37
CA GLY A 369 -0.86 -32.84 8.85
C GLY A 369 -0.76 -32.44 10.32
N ASN A 370 0.20 -32.97 11.07
CA ASN A 370 0.44 -32.62 12.46
C ASN A 370 1.44 -31.45 12.57
N ASP A 371 1.16 -30.49 13.42
CA ASP A 371 2.01 -29.32 13.74
C ASP A 371 2.59 -29.36 15.17
N ARG A 372 2.33 -30.46 15.91
CA ARG A 372 2.80 -30.69 17.28
C ARG A 372 3.31 -32.10 17.43
N PHE A 373 4.38 -32.25 18.17
CA PHE A 373 5.13 -33.50 18.27
C PHE A 373 5.56 -33.72 19.72
N GLU A 374 5.56 -34.97 20.16
CA GLU A 374 6.26 -35.40 21.34
C GLU A 374 7.77 -35.29 21.10
N TRP A 375 8.53 -34.98 22.15
CA TRP A 375 10.00 -35.03 22.08
C TRP A 375 10.45 -36.47 21.83
N SER A 376 9.85 -37.42 22.56
CA SER A 376 9.99 -38.87 22.38
C SER A 376 8.71 -39.56 22.83
N ASN A 377 8.27 -40.58 22.08
CA ASN A 377 7.13 -41.45 22.45
C ASN A 377 7.54 -42.67 23.27
N THR A 378 8.82 -42.76 23.67
CA THR A 378 9.37 -43.81 24.51
C THR A 378 10.21 -43.20 25.64
N SER A 379 10.17 -43.79 26.82
CA SER A 379 10.98 -43.42 27.96
C SER A 379 12.47 -43.76 27.77
N GLY A 380 13.30 -43.34 28.70
CA GLY A 380 14.72 -43.61 28.74
C GLY A 380 15.56 -42.53 28.04
N LYS A 381 16.86 -42.60 28.29
CA LYS A 381 17.87 -41.69 27.75
C LYS A 381 18.01 -41.88 26.24
N LYS A 382 18.03 -40.78 25.50
CA LYS A 382 18.15 -40.77 24.02
C LYS A 382 19.46 -40.10 23.59
N ASN A 383 19.81 -38.95 24.17
CA ASN A 383 21.08 -38.29 23.86
C ASN A 383 22.25 -38.96 24.58
N ALA A 384 23.38 -39.07 23.91
CA ALA A 384 24.60 -39.63 24.49
C ALA A 384 25.07 -38.79 25.72
N VAL A 385 24.89 -37.48 25.64
CA VAL A 385 25.19 -36.53 26.71
C VAL A 385 23.91 -35.87 27.18
N THR A 386 23.67 -35.90 28.49
CA THR A 386 22.57 -35.19 29.18
C THR A 386 23.12 -34.47 30.40
N THR A 387 22.59 -33.32 30.69
CA THR A 387 22.94 -32.57 31.91
C THR A 387 21.74 -31.78 32.37
N THR A 388 21.65 -31.57 33.68
CA THR A 388 20.68 -30.68 34.32
C THR A 388 21.28 -29.34 34.69
N ALA A 389 22.58 -29.16 34.48
CA ALA A 389 23.30 -27.94 34.79
C ALA A 389 22.91 -26.83 33.79
N PHE A 390 22.65 -25.65 34.34
CA PHE A 390 22.19 -24.51 33.53
C PHE A 390 23.20 -24.12 32.45
N ALA A 391 24.43 -23.85 32.82
CA ALA A 391 25.42 -23.27 31.92
C ALA A 391 25.74 -24.15 30.67
N PRO A 392 25.94 -25.48 30.78
CA PRO A 392 26.13 -26.32 29.60
C PRO A 392 24.94 -26.29 28.64
N ILE A 393 23.71 -26.43 29.14
CA ILE A 393 22.50 -26.42 28.30
C ILE A 393 22.26 -25.03 27.72
N TRP A 394 22.44 -23.99 28.53
CA TRP A 394 22.25 -22.59 28.12
C TRP A 394 23.18 -22.16 26.98
N ASN A 395 24.31 -22.84 26.83
CA ASN A 395 25.30 -22.58 25.79
C ASN A 395 25.37 -23.71 24.73
N ASP A 396 24.49 -24.71 24.80
CA ASP A 396 24.48 -25.78 23.82
C ASP A 396 24.08 -25.24 22.41
N MET A 397 24.97 -25.52 21.46
CA MET A 397 24.82 -25.11 20.04
C MET A 397 24.79 -26.34 19.11
N ASP A 398 24.64 -27.53 19.67
CA ASP A 398 24.81 -28.82 18.98
C ASP A 398 23.51 -29.40 18.44
N GLY A 399 22.49 -28.58 18.18
CA GLY A 399 21.21 -29.04 17.63
C GLY A 399 21.34 -29.85 16.35
N LEU A 400 22.25 -29.45 15.46
CA LEU A 400 22.55 -30.22 14.24
C LEU A 400 23.11 -31.60 14.60
N SER A 401 24.08 -31.67 15.47
CA SER A 401 24.70 -32.93 15.90
C SER A 401 23.71 -33.82 16.66
N ASN A 402 22.93 -33.23 17.58
CA ASN A 402 21.88 -33.94 18.31
C ASN A 402 20.83 -34.54 17.38
N THR A 403 20.55 -33.90 16.24
CA THR A 403 19.56 -34.40 15.29
C THR A 403 20.14 -35.42 14.32
N TRP A 404 21.32 -35.16 13.75
CA TRP A 404 21.82 -35.89 12.59
C TRP A 404 22.99 -36.83 12.87
N SER A 405 23.73 -36.65 13.97
CA SER A 405 24.90 -37.46 14.27
C SER A 405 24.55 -38.68 15.14
N ALA A 406 24.91 -39.89 14.63
CA ALA A 406 24.74 -41.12 15.36
C ALA A 406 25.57 -41.13 16.68
N ALA A 407 26.70 -40.43 16.74
CA ALA A 407 27.54 -40.33 17.93
C ALA A 407 26.89 -39.59 19.11
N TYR A 408 25.88 -38.74 18.83
CA TYR A 408 25.11 -38.02 19.82
C TYR A 408 23.89 -38.80 20.36
N SER A 409 23.65 -39.99 19.86
CA SER A 409 22.56 -40.89 20.27
C SER A 409 23.04 -42.04 21.14
N THR A 410 22.26 -42.41 22.16
CA THR A 410 22.53 -43.63 22.98
C THR A 410 22.39 -44.93 22.19
N THR A 411 21.68 -44.89 21.08
CA THR A 411 21.43 -46.06 20.22
C THR A 411 22.43 -46.22 19.06
N GLY A 412 23.32 -45.21 18.89
CA GLY A 412 24.24 -45.19 17.75
C GLY A 412 23.55 -44.97 16.40
N LYS A 413 22.28 -44.46 16.39
CA LYS A 413 21.51 -44.11 15.20
C LYS A 413 21.12 -42.63 15.23
N SER A 414 21.10 -41.99 14.06
CA SER A 414 20.66 -40.58 13.95
C SER A 414 19.20 -40.44 14.37
N HIS A 415 18.91 -39.42 15.23
CA HIS A 415 17.56 -39.11 15.67
C HIS A 415 16.66 -38.66 14.51
N ALA A 416 17.22 -38.07 13.48
CA ALA A 416 16.50 -37.60 12.27
C ALA A 416 15.67 -38.67 11.58
N TYR A 417 16.03 -39.96 11.75
CA TYR A 417 15.36 -41.09 11.12
C TYR A 417 14.53 -41.91 12.11
N ASP A 418 14.56 -41.58 13.40
CA ASP A 418 13.88 -42.36 14.44
C ASP A 418 12.45 -41.80 14.65
N VAL A 419 11.45 -42.56 14.23
CA VAL A 419 10.02 -42.23 14.40
C VAL A 419 9.58 -42.23 15.87
N SER A 420 10.38 -42.84 16.76
CA SER A 420 10.15 -42.76 18.22
C SER A 420 10.59 -41.42 18.82
N LEU A 421 11.21 -40.55 18.04
CA LEU A 421 11.63 -39.20 18.37
C LEU A 421 10.93 -38.17 17.45
N PRO A 422 9.59 -38.01 17.57
CA PRO A 422 8.78 -37.28 16.61
C PRO A 422 9.24 -35.83 16.38
N ALA A 423 9.75 -35.12 17.41
CA ALA A 423 10.25 -33.76 17.26
C ALA A 423 11.48 -33.68 16.34
N PHE A 424 12.43 -34.59 16.49
CA PHE A 424 13.62 -34.68 15.62
C PHE A 424 13.26 -35.12 14.21
N TYR A 425 12.38 -36.11 14.13
CA TYR A 425 11.86 -36.60 12.84
C TYR A 425 11.14 -35.50 12.06
N ALA A 426 10.34 -34.68 12.74
CA ALA A 426 9.65 -33.54 12.14
C ALA A 426 10.60 -32.44 11.68
N ALA A 427 11.59 -32.08 12.51
CA ALA A 427 12.60 -31.10 12.15
C ALA A 427 13.39 -31.53 10.89
N ALA A 428 13.77 -32.80 10.82
CA ALA A 428 14.52 -33.35 9.69
C ALA A 428 13.72 -33.42 8.38
N ARG A 429 12.38 -33.36 8.46
CA ARG A 429 11.45 -33.40 7.30
C ARG A 429 10.74 -32.08 7.06
N TYR A 430 11.24 -31.04 7.65
CA TYR A 430 10.69 -29.71 7.43
C TYR A 430 10.72 -29.33 5.96
N THR A 431 9.59 -28.79 5.47
CA THR A 431 9.46 -28.25 4.14
C THR A 431 9.39 -26.73 4.23
N PRO A 432 10.40 -25.99 3.75
CA PRO A 432 10.41 -24.53 3.77
C PRO A 432 9.40 -23.94 2.78
N LEU A 433 9.12 -22.64 2.89
CA LEU A 433 8.17 -21.89 2.06
C LEU A 433 8.43 -21.98 0.55
N ALA A 434 9.66 -22.27 0.15
CA ALA A 434 10.04 -22.53 -1.23
C ALA A 434 11.06 -23.65 -1.29
N THR A 435 11.01 -24.45 -2.36
CA THR A 435 12.01 -25.51 -2.61
C THR A 435 13.39 -24.88 -2.71
N GLN A 436 14.32 -25.35 -1.90
CA GLN A 436 15.71 -24.91 -1.95
C GLN A 436 16.38 -25.47 -3.22
N THR A 437 16.80 -24.60 -4.12
CA THR A 437 17.37 -24.97 -5.42
C THR A 437 18.88 -25.30 -5.35
N HIS A 438 19.56 -24.84 -4.28
CA HIS A 438 21.00 -25.06 -4.04
C HIS A 438 21.27 -25.58 -2.62
N ALA A 439 20.37 -26.39 -2.09
CA ALA A 439 20.36 -26.78 -0.68
C ALA A 439 21.64 -27.52 -0.21
N VAL A 440 22.34 -28.18 -1.12
CA VAL A 440 23.38 -29.16 -0.74
C VAL A 440 24.76 -28.53 -0.58
N ALA A 441 25.05 -27.43 -1.24
CA ALA A 441 26.38 -26.83 -1.22
C ALA A 441 26.57 -25.73 -0.15
N THR A 442 25.47 -25.13 0.34
CA THR A 442 25.51 -23.90 1.15
C THR A 442 24.80 -23.98 2.48
N ALA A 443 24.09 -25.06 2.79
CA ALA A 443 23.34 -25.23 4.04
C ALA A 443 23.40 -26.67 4.54
N SER A 444 23.35 -26.85 5.88
CA SER A 444 23.09 -28.15 6.48
C SER A 444 21.65 -28.63 6.18
N PRO A 445 21.30 -29.91 6.47
CA PRO A 445 19.89 -30.26 6.60
C PRO A 445 19.25 -29.47 7.78
N TRP A 446 17.92 -29.30 7.73
CA TRP A 446 17.15 -28.73 8.82
C TRP A 446 17.17 -29.65 10.05
N TYR A 447 17.22 -29.07 11.26
CA TYR A 447 17.39 -29.82 12.49
C TYR A 447 16.61 -29.20 13.65
N LEU A 448 16.38 -29.98 14.70
CA LEU A 448 15.79 -29.52 15.96
C LEU A 448 16.85 -28.71 16.73
N PRO A 449 16.63 -27.41 16.99
CA PRO A 449 17.65 -26.55 17.60
C PRO A 449 17.92 -26.90 19.06
N ALA A 450 19.14 -26.68 19.50
CA ALA A 450 19.52 -26.71 20.89
C ALA A 450 19.13 -25.42 21.61
N MET A 451 19.17 -25.41 22.95
CA MET A 451 18.78 -24.29 23.80
C MET A 451 19.58 -23.02 23.52
N GLY A 452 20.91 -23.15 23.35
CA GLY A 452 21.77 -22.01 23.02
C GLY A 452 21.47 -21.40 21.66
N GLU A 453 20.97 -22.17 20.71
CA GLU A 453 20.54 -21.66 19.38
C GLU A 453 19.25 -20.86 19.50
N TRP A 454 18.29 -21.29 20.32
CA TRP A 454 17.11 -20.50 20.63
C TRP A 454 17.45 -19.19 21.38
N LYS A 455 18.41 -19.26 22.31
CA LYS A 455 18.99 -18.08 22.96
C LYS A 455 19.51 -17.10 21.91
N LEU A 456 20.28 -17.61 20.95
CA LEU A 456 20.82 -16.80 19.86
C LEU A 456 19.71 -16.16 19.00
N ALA A 457 18.65 -16.91 18.69
CA ALA A 457 17.49 -16.39 17.96
C ALA A 457 16.80 -15.25 18.73
N ALA A 458 16.55 -15.43 20.01
CA ALA A 458 15.95 -14.40 20.86
C ALA A 458 16.82 -13.13 20.93
N ALA A 459 18.14 -13.27 21.00
CA ALA A 459 19.07 -12.14 21.00
C ALA A 459 19.04 -11.39 19.66
N ALA A 460 19.15 -12.12 18.55
CA ALA A 460 19.26 -11.52 17.22
C ALA A 460 17.96 -10.86 16.75
N MET A 461 16.82 -11.49 17.03
CA MET A 461 15.52 -11.06 16.50
C MET A 461 14.76 -10.14 17.44
N ALA A 462 14.83 -10.39 18.75
CA ALA A 462 14.04 -9.68 19.75
C ALA A 462 14.86 -8.81 20.71
N GLY A 463 16.17 -8.70 20.47
CA GLY A 463 17.07 -7.87 21.29
C GLY A 463 17.15 -8.34 22.75
N TYR A 464 17.03 -9.63 23.00
CA TYR A 464 17.04 -10.20 24.32
C TYR A 464 18.43 -10.10 24.97
N ASN A 465 18.52 -9.51 26.19
CA ASN A 465 19.78 -9.45 26.90
C ASN A 465 20.05 -10.76 27.69
N MET A 466 20.96 -11.56 27.19
CA MET A 466 21.27 -12.88 27.70
C MET A 466 22.11 -12.89 28.98
N SER A 467 22.71 -11.78 29.35
CA SER A 467 23.61 -11.70 30.52
C SER A 467 22.90 -11.78 31.86
N THR A 468 21.59 -11.66 31.88
CA THR A 468 20.77 -11.61 33.10
C THR A 468 20.23 -12.97 33.55
N LEU A 469 20.37 -14.03 32.73
CA LEU A 469 19.94 -15.38 33.09
C LEU A 469 21.07 -16.16 33.76
N THR A 470 20.84 -16.55 35.01
CA THR A 470 21.81 -17.31 35.81
C THR A 470 21.34 -18.72 36.17
N ASP A 471 20.03 -18.97 36.12
CA ASP A 471 19.44 -20.29 36.39
C ASP A 471 18.06 -20.48 35.73
N TRP A 472 17.49 -21.71 35.84
CA TRP A 472 16.19 -22.09 35.28
C TRP A 472 14.97 -21.52 36.02
N GLN A 473 15.16 -21.08 37.27
CA GLN A 473 14.04 -20.83 38.18
C GLN A 473 13.57 -19.39 38.20
N THR A 474 14.33 -18.52 37.61
CA THR A 474 13.97 -17.11 37.54
C THR A 474 13.24 -16.84 36.24
N PRO A 475 11.91 -16.60 36.26
CA PRO A 475 11.28 -16.03 35.08
C PRO A 475 11.91 -14.67 34.87
N VAL A 476 12.85 -14.59 33.95
CA VAL A 476 13.56 -13.35 33.67
C VAL A 476 12.57 -12.43 32.97
N LYS A 477 12.06 -11.48 33.73
CA LYS A 477 11.35 -10.33 33.21
C LYS A 477 12.35 -9.40 32.52
N VAL A 478 12.84 -9.79 31.36
CA VAL A 478 13.67 -8.93 30.54
C VAL A 478 12.72 -8.27 29.53
N ALA A 479 12.86 -6.97 29.39
CA ALA A 479 12.21 -6.25 28.33
C ALA A 479 12.80 -6.72 26.98
N TRP A 480 12.25 -7.77 26.43
CA TRP A 480 12.57 -8.22 25.08
C TRP A 480 11.54 -7.68 24.10
N LYS A 481 11.95 -7.49 22.88
CA LYS A 481 11.10 -6.92 21.83
C LYS A 481 10.50 -8.07 21.00
N GLU A 482 9.68 -8.88 21.65
CA GLU A 482 9.10 -10.12 21.09
C GLU A 482 8.38 -9.87 19.76
N ARG A 483 7.77 -8.70 19.62
CA ARG A 483 7.06 -8.32 18.40
C ARG A 483 7.99 -8.26 17.17
N PHE A 484 9.29 -7.99 17.35
CA PHE A 484 10.23 -8.04 16.23
C PHE A 484 10.44 -9.46 15.71
N MET A 485 10.47 -10.48 16.58
CA MET A 485 10.56 -11.87 16.13
C MET A 485 9.35 -12.26 15.29
N GLU A 486 8.15 -11.83 15.69
CA GLU A 486 6.92 -12.02 14.91
C GLU A 486 7.02 -11.31 13.55
N VAL A 487 7.33 -10.00 13.55
CA VAL A 487 7.44 -9.18 12.33
C VAL A 487 8.43 -9.81 11.36
N ILE A 488 9.62 -10.21 11.83
CA ILE A 488 10.66 -10.81 10.98
C ILE A 488 10.15 -12.06 10.28
N CYS A 489 9.39 -12.91 10.95
CA CYS A 489 8.84 -14.11 10.33
C CYS A 489 7.69 -13.79 9.37
N VAL A 490 6.69 -13.02 9.82
CA VAL A 490 5.45 -12.83 9.04
C VAL A 490 5.63 -11.93 7.82
N GLN A 491 6.50 -10.92 7.89
CA GLN A 491 6.77 -10.05 6.74
C GLN A 491 7.44 -10.78 5.57
N ALA A 492 8.12 -11.90 5.87
CA ALA A 492 8.74 -12.77 4.89
C ALA A 492 7.81 -13.88 4.37
N GLY A 493 6.53 -13.86 4.76
CA GLY A 493 5.53 -14.86 4.37
C GLY A 493 5.46 -16.06 5.31
N GLY A 494 6.19 -16.04 6.42
CA GLY A 494 6.17 -17.09 7.44
C GLY A 494 5.03 -16.94 8.45
N THR A 495 5.10 -17.72 9.52
CA THR A 495 4.15 -17.72 10.63
C THR A 495 4.78 -17.11 11.89
N SER A 496 3.94 -16.46 12.72
CA SER A 496 4.40 -15.95 14.01
C SER A 496 4.93 -17.09 14.90
N PRO A 497 6.12 -16.96 15.48
CA PRO A 497 6.59 -17.87 16.52
C PRO A 497 5.98 -17.54 17.89
N LEU A 498 5.28 -16.40 18.00
CA LEU A 498 4.56 -16.01 19.20
C LEU A 498 3.11 -16.44 19.01
N VAL A 499 2.52 -17.07 20.00
CA VAL A 499 1.12 -17.47 19.88
C VAL A 499 0.37 -17.19 21.17
N GLY A 500 -0.89 -16.78 20.96
CA GLY A 500 -1.78 -16.24 21.95
C GLY A 500 -2.02 -17.03 23.21
N SER A 501 -2.58 -16.36 24.16
CA SER A 501 -2.72 -16.55 25.60
C SER A 501 -3.46 -17.79 26.12
N VAL A 502 -3.68 -18.84 25.35
CA VAL A 502 -4.46 -20.02 25.78
C VAL A 502 -3.56 -21.25 25.87
N LEU A 503 -3.33 -21.70 27.08
CA LEU A 503 -2.66 -22.97 27.40
C LEU A 503 -3.54 -24.18 27.00
N PRO A 504 -2.92 -25.31 26.55
CA PRO A 504 -1.49 -25.62 26.34
C PRO A 504 -1.13 -25.33 24.89
N ALA A 505 -0.71 -24.14 24.62
CA ALA A 505 -0.77 -23.96 23.27
C ALA A 505 0.42 -23.51 22.55
N SER A 506 0.52 -22.69 22.15
CA SER A 506 1.08 -22.07 21.01
C SER A 506 2.25 -21.19 21.49
N GLY A 507 3.41 -21.36 21.00
CA GLY A 507 4.64 -20.74 21.46
C GLY A 507 5.49 -21.64 22.36
N TRP A 508 5.14 -22.92 22.44
CA TRP A 508 5.93 -23.94 23.08
C TRP A 508 6.70 -24.72 22.01
N TYR A 509 8.02 -24.67 22.10
CA TYR A 509 8.90 -25.29 21.11
C TYR A 509 9.89 -26.21 21.78
N TRP A 510 9.98 -27.44 21.29
CA TRP A 510 11.01 -28.36 21.71
C TRP A 510 12.40 -27.87 21.33
N THR A 511 13.39 -28.18 22.20
CA THR A 511 14.80 -28.13 21.87
C THR A 511 15.34 -29.55 21.69
N SER A 512 16.53 -29.70 21.12
CA SER A 512 17.19 -31.00 20.99
C SER A 512 17.80 -31.52 22.30
N ASP A 513 17.81 -30.69 23.34
CA ASP A 513 18.43 -31.02 24.63
C ASP A 513 17.53 -31.92 25.45
N GLU A 514 18.14 -32.93 26.06
CA GLU A 514 17.50 -33.88 26.95
C GLU A 514 17.79 -33.52 28.41
N TYR A 515 16.74 -33.35 29.24
CA TYR A 515 16.86 -33.08 30.64
C TYR A 515 17.09 -34.38 31.45
N SER A 516 16.28 -35.39 31.20
CA SER A 516 16.28 -36.67 31.92
C SER A 516 15.71 -37.80 31.06
N ASN A 517 15.64 -38.99 31.61
CA ASN A 517 14.99 -40.13 30.97
C ASN A 517 13.56 -39.82 30.52
N GLU A 518 12.84 -38.98 31.29
CA GLU A 518 11.42 -38.70 31.09
C GLU A 518 11.14 -37.29 30.54
N SER A 519 12.13 -36.40 30.53
CA SER A 519 11.92 -34.99 30.20
C SER A 519 12.94 -34.47 29.19
N GLY A 520 12.45 -33.60 28.27
CA GLY A 520 13.24 -32.81 27.34
C GLY A 520 13.13 -31.32 27.65
N TYR A 521 14.08 -30.54 27.18
CA TYR A 521 14.03 -29.09 27.32
C TYR A 521 13.16 -28.46 26.22
N HIS A 522 12.51 -27.35 26.55
CA HIS A 522 11.69 -26.58 25.65
C HIS A 522 11.75 -25.09 25.97
N ILE A 523 11.37 -24.29 25.03
CA ILE A 523 11.15 -22.87 25.22
C ILE A 523 9.66 -22.52 25.13
N VAL A 524 9.30 -21.45 25.85
CA VAL A 524 7.98 -20.84 25.72
C VAL A 524 8.14 -19.38 25.35
N THR A 525 7.46 -18.96 24.31
CA THR A 525 7.42 -17.56 23.88
C THR A 525 6.04 -16.99 24.18
N TYR A 526 5.98 -15.93 24.98
CA TYR A 526 4.74 -15.24 25.31
C TYR A 526 4.66 -13.90 24.59
N PRO A 527 3.50 -13.48 24.08
CA PRO A 527 3.28 -12.13 23.60
C PRO A 527 3.00 -11.17 24.78
N GLY A 528 3.54 -9.96 24.71
CA GLY A 528 3.20 -8.84 25.60
C GLY A 528 4.33 -8.38 26.52
N SER A 529 4.24 -7.14 27.00
CA SER A 529 5.28 -6.44 27.79
C SER A 529 5.60 -7.04 29.17
N THR A 530 4.79 -7.98 29.65
CA THR A 530 4.96 -8.67 30.94
C THR A 530 5.51 -10.07 30.83
N TYR A 531 5.69 -10.58 29.61
CA TYR A 531 6.05 -11.96 29.37
C TYR A 531 7.49 -12.08 28.88
N SER A 532 8.16 -13.08 29.35
CA SER A 532 9.53 -13.43 29.00
C SER A 532 9.54 -14.68 28.15
N ILE A 533 10.62 -14.87 27.42
CA ILE A 533 10.96 -16.19 26.92
C ILE A 533 11.28 -17.07 28.12
N ILE A 534 10.67 -18.23 28.24
CA ILE A 534 10.89 -19.15 29.34
C ILE A 534 11.54 -20.43 28.82
N PHE A 535 12.56 -20.87 29.50
CA PHE A 535 13.28 -22.09 29.21
C PHE A 535 13.00 -23.09 30.35
N ARG A 536 12.50 -24.28 30.01
CA ARG A 536 12.05 -25.28 30.97
C ARG A 536 12.32 -26.71 30.50
N ALA A 537 12.15 -27.67 31.40
CA ALA A 537 12.01 -29.07 31.08
C ALA A 537 10.55 -29.51 31.26
N ASN A 538 10.09 -30.40 30.38
CA ASN A 538 8.75 -30.99 30.42
C ASN A 538 8.82 -32.48 30.05
N PRO A 539 7.83 -33.29 30.48
CA PRO A 539 7.73 -34.68 30.02
C PRO A 539 7.78 -34.78 28.48
N LYS A 540 8.56 -35.73 27.98
CA LYS A 540 8.80 -35.96 26.57
C LYS A 540 7.52 -36.28 25.76
N SER A 541 6.47 -36.77 26.44
CA SER A 541 5.15 -37.08 25.88
C SER A 541 4.28 -35.84 25.63
N VAL A 542 4.69 -34.66 26.08
CA VAL A 542 3.94 -33.41 25.79
C VAL A 542 4.10 -33.06 24.32
N GLN A 543 2.99 -32.70 23.69
CA GLN A 543 3.00 -32.31 22.28
C GLN A 543 3.29 -30.80 22.15
N MET A 544 4.41 -30.45 21.54
CA MET A 544 4.85 -29.08 21.30
C MET A 544 5.21 -28.87 19.83
N ARG A 545 5.33 -27.62 19.45
CA ARG A 545 5.76 -27.25 18.09
C ARG A 545 7.25 -27.49 17.90
N VAL A 546 7.62 -27.59 16.65
CA VAL A 546 9.01 -27.70 16.19
C VAL A 546 9.26 -26.58 15.19
N ARG A 547 10.18 -25.68 15.52
CA ARG A 547 10.69 -24.63 14.61
C ARG A 547 12.13 -25.01 14.25
N PRO A 548 12.37 -25.56 13.06
CA PRO A 548 13.70 -26.03 12.68
C PRO A 548 14.70 -24.90 12.45
N PHE A 549 15.97 -25.22 12.63
CA PHE A 549 17.09 -24.34 12.31
C PHE A 549 17.95 -24.99 11.22
N VAL A 550 18.82 -24.18 10.61
CA VAL A 550 19.74 -24.61 9.56
C VAL A 550 21.07 -23.88 9.68
N ASN A 551 22.18 -24.58 9.52
CA ASN A 551 23.49 -23.95 9.37
C ASN A 551 23.72 -23.57 7.91
N VAL A 552 24.19 -22.34 7.70
CA VAL A 552 24.51 -21.82 6.37
C VAL A 552 26.02 -21.81 6.23
N GLN A 553 26.53 -22.49 5.21
CA GLN A 553 27.96 -22.42 4.86
C GLN A 553 28.18 -21.17 4.02
N LYS A 554 29.26 -20.44 4.29
CA LYS A 554 29.71 -19.28 3.50
C LYS A 554 30.48 -19.72 2.27
#